data_18d0b36b960a30f09b994a85522961f3
#
_entry.id   18d0b36b960a30f09b994a85522961f3
#
_cell.length_a   1.000
_cell.length_b   1.000
_cell.length_c   1.000
_cell.angle_alpha   90.00
_cell.angle_beta   90.00
_cell.angle_gamma   90.00
#
_symmetry.space_group_name_H-M   'P 1'
#
loop_
_entity.id
_entity.type
_entity.pdbx_description
1 polymer ?
#
loop_
_entity_poly.entity_id
_entity_poly.type
_entity_poly.pdbx_seq_one_letter_code
_entity_poly.pdbx_strand_id
1 'polypeptide(L)'
;LVASLGSTHIYAQNSIQTAENIELNSNTTNLIRKVRFSGNSTIKDRVLEGLIKTRTNREFLAIPRFTPWLYIHTLSDGRIGEDPSLLDRTVVGNDLERIRLYYESLGYRDVQVDTTIVDLRENKVEVSYIIQEGPQYFIESVGYTGFPPNLSKETKTRFYSRSPLTKTAINDSTFQLFEAYNATELRQEQERILSFLKNNGFASASRDSVIAFIQPGEQNHGLKALFYVAAGPSYRFGDVNIVYKNAQNPIPEVRSLRYSAEKMVLTPTSTSTLEDTTLVSKQNLPASINLTKTINLPIKNHIILDQIAIKPGGLYSERDYLQSIREL
;
A
#
# COMPACT_ATOMS: atom_id res chain seq x y z
N LEU A 1 24.10 31.40 -16.34
CA LEU A 1 23.27 30.92 -17.34
C LEU A 1 21.91 30.62 -16.72
N VAL A 2 21.06 31.64 -16.75
CA VAL A 2 19.76 31.74 -16.11
C VAL A 2 18.75 31.66 -17.23
N ALA A 3 17.87 30.68 -17.22
CA ALA A 3 16.53 30.79 -17.82
C ALA A 3 15.75 29.50 -17.56
N SER A 4 14.79 29.51 -16.68
CA SER A 4 13.41 29.04 -16.79
C SER A 4 12.80 28.82 -15.38
N LEU A 5 12.43 29.91 -14.76
CA LEU A 5 11.54 29.96 -13.61
C LEU A 5 10.35 30.87 -13.96
N GLY A 6 9.60 30.50 -14.98
CA GLY A 6 8.52 31.36 -15.47
C GLY A 6 7.14 30.73 -15.65
N SER A 7 6.99 29.41 -15.54
CA SER A 7 5.72 28.76 -15.89
C SER A 7 4.92 28.13 -14.73
N THR A 8 5.46 28.07 -13.53
CA THR A 8 4.78 27.48 -12.37
C THR A 8 3.90 28.46 -11.59
N HIS A 9 4.11 29.77 -11.75
CA HIS A 9 3.32 30.77 -11.03
C HIS A 9 1.96 31.14 -11.67
N ILE A 10 1.77 30.88 -12.96
CA ILE A 10 0.53 31.25 -13.66
C ILE A 10 -0.61 30.26 -13.37
N TYR A 11 -0.29 28.98 -13.14
CA TYR A 11 -1.31 27.94 -12.84
C TYR A 11 -1.87 28.04 -11.42
N ALA A 12 -1.08 28.51 -10.45
CA ALA A 12 -1.55 28.68 -9.08
C ALA A 12 -2.48 29.89 -8.91
N GLN A 13 -2.36 30.93 -9.73
CA GLN A 13 -3.23 32.12 -9.63
C GLN A 13 -4.61 31.89 -10.24
N ASN A 14 -4.75 31.11 -11.30
CA ASN A 14 -6.06 30.82 -11.90
C ASN A 14 -6.92 29.89 -11.04
N SER A 15 -6.31 28.97 -10.26
CA SER A 15 -7.06 28.11 -9.34
C SER A 15 -7.57 28.85 -8.09
N ILE A 16 -6.91 29.91 -7.70
CA ILE A 16 -7.33 30.74 -6.54
C ILE A 16 -8.48 31.68 -6.93
N GLN A 17 -8.48 32.23 -8.17
CA GLN A 17 -9.57 33.10 -8.62
C GLN A 17 -10.91 32.40 -8.85
N THR A 18 -10.89 31.08 -9.15
CA THR A 18 -12.13 30.29 -9.26
C THR A 18 -12.72 29.95 -7.90
N ALA A 19 -11.92 29.92 -6.85
CA ALA A 19 -12.36 29.64 -5.47
C ALA A 19 -12.95 30.89 -4.76
N GLU A 20 -12.55 32.09 -5.14
CA GLU A 20 -13.00 33.34 -4.49
C GLU A 20 -14.38 33.86 -4.94
N ASN A 21 -14.94 33.36 -6.04
CA ASN A 21 -16.28 33.78 -6.51
C ASN A 21 -17.43 32.90 -5.97
N ILE A 22 -17.15 32.00 -4.99
CA ILE A 22 -18.22 31.31 -4.26
C ILE A 22 -18.59 32.21 -3.07
N GLU A 23 -19.44 33.19 -3.29
CA GLU A 23 -20.04 33.96 -2.20
C GLU A 23 -20.68 33.02 -1.18
N LEU A 24 -20.19 33.15 0.04
CA LEU A 24 -20.78 32.62 1.27
C LEU A 24 -22.18 33.24 1.46
N ASN A 25 -23.17 32.82 0.72
CA ASN A 25 -24.52 33.23 0.92
C ASN A 25 -25.39 32.14 1.51
N SER A 26 -25.73 32.40 2.77
CA SER A 26 -26.89 31.94 3.53
C SER A 26 -27.12 30.42 3.69
N ASN A 27 -27.24 30.02 4.93
CA ASN A 27 -27.79 28.81 5.55
C ASN A 27 -29.12 28.28 4.95
N THR A 28 -29.22 28.06 3.66
CA THR A 28 -30.31 27.28 3.08
C THR A 28 -29.88 25.83 3.04
N THR A 29 -30.47 25.01 3.88
CA THR A 29 -30.32 23.55 3.91
C THR A 29 -30.97 22.94 2.67
N ASN A 30 -30.26 23.00 1.54
CA ASN A 30 -30.74 22.45 0.28
C ASN A 30 -30.56 20.94 0.25
N LEU A 31 -31.65 20.20 0.00
CA LEU A 31 -31.64 18.74 -0.13
C LEU A 31 -31.09 18.33 -1.50
N ILE A 32 -30.10 17.47 -1.54
CA ILE A 32 -29.58 16.90 -2.77
C ILE A 32 -30.58 15.93 -3.37
N ARG A 33 -31.17 16.33 -4.49
CA ARG A 33 -32.19 15.54 -5.19
C ARG A 33 -31.61 14.62 -6.23
N LYS A 34 -30.50 15.03 -6.87
CA LYS A 34 -29.87 14.27 -7.92
C LYS A 34 -28.38 14.58 -7.99
N VAL A 35 -27.60 13.55 -8.31
CA VAL A 35 -26.19 13.65 -8.68
C VAL A 35 -26.05 13.11 -10.09
N ARG A 36 -25.30 13.81 -10.93
CA ARG A 36 -25.02 13.43 -12.32
C ARG A 36 -23.53 13.55 -12.64
N PHE A 37 -23.12 12.74 -13.60
CA PHE A 37 -21.80 12.84 -14.22
C PHE A 37 -21.97 13.07 -15.72
N SER A 38 -21.05 13.81 -16.32
CA SER A 38 -21.01 14.05 -17.76
C SER A 38 -19.57 14.19 -18.26
N GLY A 39 -19.31 13.74 -19.48
CA GLY A 39 -17.98 13.75 -20.08
C GLY A 39 -17.06 12.59 -19.67
N ASN A 40 -17.52 11.72 -18.78
CA ASN A 40 -16.82 10.51 -18.29
C ASN A 40 -16.98 9.34 -19.26
N SER A 41 -16.39 9.44 -20.45
CA SER A 41 -16.54 8.43 -21.50
C SER A 41 -15.86 7.07 -21.14
N THR A 42 -14.76 7.13 -20.40
CA THR A 42 -13.97 5.96 -20.03
C THR A 42 -14.44 5.31 -18.72
N ILE A 43 -14.84 6.11 -17.75
CA ILE A 43 -15.21 5.63 -16.41
C ILE A 43 -16.72 5.65 -16.25
N LYS A 44 -17.29 4.52 -15.83
CA LYS A 44 -18.75 4.39 -15.61
C LYS A 44 -19.19 5.20 -14.38
N ASP A 45 -20.37 5.81 -14.44
CA ASP A 45 -20.99 6.57 -13.34
C ASP A 45 -20.94 5.83 -12.01
N ARG A 46 -21.26 4.52 -12.01
CA ARG A 46 -21.23 3.69 -10.80
C ARG A 46 -19.88 3.68 -10.07
N VAL A 47 -18.77 3.80 -10.80
CA VAL A 47 -17.43 3.89 -10.20
C VAL A 47 -17.26 5.26 -9.56
N LEU A 48 -17.66 6.31 -10.25
CA LEU A 48 -17.58 7.70 -9.75
C LEU A 48 -18.48 7.90 -8.54
N GLU A 49 -19.70 7.34 -8.54
CA GLU A 49 -20.58 7.32 -7.38
C GLU A 49 -19.94 6.67 -6.14
N GLY A 50 -19.10 5.66 -6.34
CA GLY A 50 -18.35 5.02 -5.27
C GLY A 50 -17.23 5.88 -4.67
N LEU A 51 -16.72 6.85 -5.42
CA LEU A 51 -15.61 7.72 -5.01
C LEU A 51 -16.08 8.94 -4.22
N ILE A 52 -17.24 9.49 -4.59
CA ILE A 52 -17.77 10.73 -4.01
C ILE A 52 -18.48 10.47 -2.68
N LYS A 53 -18.54 11.51 -1.86
CA LYS A 53 -19.33 11.52 -0.62
C LYS A 53 -20.68 12.21 -0.78
N THR A 54 -20.82 13.07 -1.78
CA THR A 54 -22.08 13.69 -2.16
C THR A 54 -23.05 12.61 -2.61
N ARG A 55 -24.17 12.45 -1.90
CA ARG A 55 -25.15 11.39 -2.16
C ARG A 55 -26.58 11.93 -2.12
N THR A 56 -27.47 11.23 -2.79
CA THR A 56 -28.91 11.42 -2.63
C THR A 56 -29.46 10.47 -1.56
N ASN A 57 -30.60 10.80 -0.97
CA ASN A 57 -31.31 9.85 -0.13
C ASN A 57 -31.76 8.63 -0.94
N ARG A 58 -31.82 7.47 -0.30
CA ARG A 58 -32.16 6.19 -0.94
C ARG A 58 -33.59 6.20 -1.48
N GLU A 59 -33.76 5.83 -2.73
CA GLU A 59 -35.05 5.57 -3.34
C GLU A 59 -35.49 4.13 -3.07
N PHE A 60 -36.77 3.93 -2.79
CA PHE A 60 -37.30 2.59 -2.53
C PHE A 60 -37.67 1.91 -3.86
N LEU A 61 -37.22 0.66 -4.04
CA LEU A 61 -37.49 -0.16 -5.22
C LEU A 61 -37.12 0.55 -6.57
N ALA A 62 -36.14 1.42 -6.55
CA ALA A 62 -35.76 2.25 -7.70
C ALA A 62 -36.94 3.10 -8.27
N ILE A 63 -37.98 3.36 -7.46
CA ILE A 63 -39.06 4.27 -7.84
C ILE A 63 -38.55 5.71 -7.67
N PRO A 64 -38.45 6.48 -8.76
CA PRO A 64 -37.95 7.84 -8.70
C PRO A 64 -38.77 8.70 -7.73
N ARG A 65 -38.08 9.45 -6.86
CA ARG A 65 -38.67 10.35 -5.87
C ARG A 65 -39.38 9.69 -4.67
N PHE A 66 -39.39 8.37 -4.57
CA PHE A 66 -39.96 7.67 -3.41
C PHE A 66 -38.84 7.34 -2.40
N THR A 67 -38.68 8.17 -1.39
CA THR A 67 -37.65 8.09 -0.33
C THR A 67 -38.30 7.85 1.04
N PRO A 68 -38.84 6.64 1.30
CA PRO A 68 -39.60 6.37 2.54
C PRO A 68 -38.73 6.47 3.79
N TRP A 69 -37.44 6.18 3.68
CA TRP A 69 -36.50 6.26 4.81
C TRP A 69 -36.31 7.68 5.31
N LEU A 70 -36.29 8.67 4.39
CA LEU A 70 -36.29 10.10 4.72
C LEU A 70 -37.61 10.52 5.36
N TYR A 71 -38.73 10.03 4.86
CA TYR A 71 -40.07 10.29 5.42
C TYR A 71 -40.20 9.73 6.84
N ILE A 72 -39.75 8.50 7.07
CA ILE A 72 -39.71 7.88 8.41
C ILE A 72 -38.82 8.68 9.36
N HIS A 73 -37.69 9.15 8.91
CA HIS A 73 -36.79 10.01 9.70
C HIS A 73 -37.52 11.28 10.16
N THR A 74 -38.19 11.95 9.25
CA THR A 74 -38.96 13.17 9.57
C THR A 74 -40.10 12.89 10.55
N LEU A 75 -40.81 11.77 10.41
CA LEU A 75 -41.92 11.38 11.31
C LEU A 75 -41.44 10.91 12.69
N SER A 76 -40.23 10.34 12.78
CA SER A 76 -39.68 9.82 14.03
C SER A 76 -38.82 10.85 14.79
N ASP A 77 -38.85 12.09 14.37
CA ASP A 77 -38.05 13.16 14.95
C ASP A 77 -36.54 12.83 14.99
N GLY A 78 -36.06 12.26 13.88
CA GLY A 78 -34.63 11.89 13.69
C GLY A 78 -34.19 10.58 14.36
N ARG A 79 -35.09 9.82 14.98
CA ARG A 79 -34.72 8.60 15.73
C ARG A 79 -34.53 7.37 14.84
N ILE A 80 -35.26 7.28 13.75
CA ILE A 80 -35.28 6.13 12.84
C ILE A 80 -35.33 6.67 11.40
N GLY A 81 -34.64 6.00 10.48
CA GLY A 81 -34.66 6.36 9.05
C GLY A 81 -33.30 6.80 8.54
N GLU A 82 -33.31 7.61 7.53
CA GLU A 82 -32.11 8.16 6.88
C GLU A 82 -32.08 9.68 6.99
N ASP A 83 -30.97 10.22 7.47
CA ASP A 83 -30.76 11.66 7.55
C ASP A 83 -30.91 12.33 6.17
N PRO A 84 -31.42 13.55 6.12
CA PRO A 84 -31.51 14.28 4.86
C PRO A 84 -30.12 14.54 4.27
N SER A 85 -29.93 14.19 3.01
CA SER A 85 -28.70 14.45 2.27
C SER A 85 -28.65 15.93 1.87
N LEU A 86 -28.07 16.75 2.75
CA LEU A 86 -27.97 18.18 2.57
C LEU A 86 -26.73 18.54 1.73
N LEU A 87 -26.84 19.62 0.96
CA LEU A 87 -25.73 20.14 0.18
C LEU A 87 -24.66 20.73 1.11
N ASP A 88 -23.47 20.14 1.05
CA ASP A 88 -22.25 20.70 1.62
C ASP A 88 -21.27 21.03 0.49
N ARG A 89 -21.02 22.31 0.25
CA ARG A 89 -20.12 22.77 -0.81
C ARG A 89 -18.68 22.30 -0.57
N THR A 90 -18.26 22.15 0.68
CA THR A 90 -16.93 21.64 1.03
C THR A 90 -16.80 20.17 0.65
N VAL A 91 -17.84 19.38 0.88
CA VAL A 91 -17.87 17.97 0.47
C VAL A 91 -17.84 17.86 -1.06
N VAL A 92 -18.61 18.68 -1.77
CA VAL A 92 -18.61 18.72 -3.25
C VAL A 92 -17.23 19.10 -3.77
N GLY A 93 -16.56 20.11 -3.20
CA GLY A 93 -15.20 20.50 -3.58
C GLY A 93 -14.18 19.34 -3.35
N ASN A 94 -14.29 18.64 -2.23
CA ASN A 94 -13.46 17.47 -1.98
C ASN A 94 -13.76 16.30 -2.95
N ASP A 95 -14.98 16.19 -3.44
CA ASP A 95 -15.37 15.18 -4.42
C ASP A 95 -14.75 15.44 -5.78
N LEU A 96 -14.65 16.72 -6.21
CA LEU A 96 -13.90 17.08 -7.43
C LEU A 96 -12.47 16.55 -7.37
N GLU A 97 -11.79 16.77 -6.23
CA GLU A 97 -10.42 16.30 -6.03
C GLU A 97 -10.34 14.78 -6.02
N ARG A 98 -11.30 14.06 -5.42
CA ARG A 98 -11.34 12.60 -5.45
C ARG A 98 -11.47 12.05 -6.87
N ILE A 99 -12.36 12.65 -7.66
CA ILE A 99 -12.55 12.28 -9.07
C ILE A 99 -11.26 12.56 -9.84
N ARG A 100 -10.66 13.75 -9.70
CA ARG A 100 -9.41 14.14 -10.36
C ARG A 100 -8.28 13.16 -10.05
N LEU A 101 -8.03 12.89 -8.76
CA LEU A 101 -6.98 11.97 -8.33
C LEU A 101 -7.21 10.53 -8.84
N TYR A 102 -8.46 10.12 -8.95
CA TYR A 102 -8.78 8.81 -9.51
C TYR A 102 -8.43 8.73 -10.99
N TYR A 103 -8.82 9.73 -11.79
CA TYR A 103 -8.46 9.80 -13.21
C TYR A 103 -6.94 9.90 -13.41
N GLU A 104 -6.25 10.72 -12.61
CA GLU A 104 -4.79 10.81 -12.64
C GLU A 104 -4.12 9.45 -12.32
N SER A 105 -4.69 8.68 -11.41
CA SER A 105 -4.19 7.34 -11.08
C SER A 105 -4.29 6.35 -12.23
N LEU A 106 -5.16 6.61 -13.20
CA LEU A 106 -5.36 5.83 -14.43
C LEU A 106 -4.65 6.42 -15.67
N GLY A 107 -3.84 7.46 -15.46
CA GLY A 107 -3.06 8.07 -16.53
C GLY A 107 -3.69 9.27 -17.22
N TYR A 108 -4.83 9.75 -16.80
CA TYR A 108 -5.45 10.97 -17.34
C TYR A 108 -4.91 12.19 -16.60
N ARG A 109 -3.68 12.60 -16.92
CA ARG A 109 -2.97 13.66 -16.18
C ARG A 109 -3.49 15.07 -16.45
N ASP A 110 -4.13 15.27 -17.58
CA ASP A 110 -4.70 16.55 -18.02
C ASP A 110 -6.20 16.64 -17.73
N VAL A 111 -6.73 15.75 -16.90
CA VAL A 111 -8.15 15.72 -16.55
C VAL A 111 -8.56 17.01 -15.86
N GLN A 112 -9.67 17.57 -16.30
CA GLN A 112 -10.34 18.70 -15.64
C GLN A 112 -11.68 18.23 -15.13
N VAL A 113 -11.98 18.56 -13.87
CA VAL A 113 -13.23 18.20 -13.21
C VAL A 113 -13.83 19.46 -12.63
N ASP A 114 -15.05 19.75 -13.02
CA ASP A 114 -15.82 20.90 -12.56
C ASP A 114 -17.20 20.48 -12.06
N THR A 115 -17.92 21.36 -11.40
CA THR A 115 -19.26 21.10 -10.89
C THR A 115 -20.23 22.21 -11.19
N THR A 116 -21.47 21.82 -11.47
CA THR A 116 -22.60 22.75 -11.56
C THR A 116 -23.67 22.32 -10.57
N ILE A 117 -24.12 23.28 -9.77
CA ILE A 117 -25.20 23.09 -8.80
C ILE A 117 -26.40 23.89 -9.32
N VAL A 118 -27.49 23.18 -9.60
CA VAL A 118 -28.73 23.78 -10.10
C VAL A 118 -29.79 23.71 -9.02
N ASP A 119 -30.33 24.88 -8.65
CA ASP A 119 -31.43 24.97 -7.71
C ASP A 119 -32.73 24.47 -8.37
N LEU A 120 -33.41 23.58 -7.71
CA LEU A 120 -34.71 23.06 -8.07
C LEU A 120 -35.78 23.71 -7.17
N ARG A 121 -37.03 23.39 -7.42
CA ARG A 121 -38.12 23.83 -6.53
C ARG A 121 -38.01 23.16 -5.14
N GLU A 122 -38.58 23.81 -4.12
CA GLU A 122 -38.70 23.23 -2.75
C GLU A 122 -37.37 23.00 -2.04
N ASN A 123 -36.43 23.93 -2.12
CA ASN A 123 -35.10 23.82 -1.50
C ASN A 123 -34.36 22.52 -1.87
N LYS A 124 -34.48 22.06 -3.10
CA LYS A 124 -33.79 20.91 -3.65
C LYS A 124 -32.77 21.35 -4.67
N VAL A 125 -31.68 20.60 -4.77
CA VAL A 125 -30.59 20.87 -5.73
C VAL A 125 -30.23 19.62 -6.52
N GLU A 126 -29.77 19.85 -7.74
CA GLU A 126 -29.07 18.87 -8.57
C GLU A 126 -27.59 19.27 -8.64
N VAL A 127 -26.71 18.31 -8.32
CA VAL A 127 -25.25 18.45 -8.41
C VAL A 127 -24.78 17.68 -9.64
N SER A 128 -24.13 18.36 -10.58
CA SER A 128 -23.58 17.75 -11.80
C SER A 128 -22.06 17.91 -11.83
N TYR A 129 -21.34 16.81 -11.93
CA TYR A 129 -19.89 16.77 -12.14
C TYR A 129 -19.61 16.71 -13.65
N ILE A 130 -18.84 17.67 -14.14
CA ILE A 130 -18.46 17.79 -15.55
C ILE A 130 -17.01 17.41 -15.66
N ILE A 131 -16.72 16.38 -16.46
CA ILE A 131 -15.38 15.77 -16.56
C ILE A 131 -14.89 15.96 -18.00
N GLN A 132 -13.68 16.46 -18.14
CA GLN A 132 -12.93 16.50 -19.40
C GLN A 132 -11.71 15.59 -19.20
N GLU A 133 -11.79 14.36 -19.70
CA GLU A 133 -10.80 13.30 -19.39
C GLU A 133 -9.39 13.63 -19.92
N GLY A 134 -9.29 14.26 -21.08
CA GLY A 134 -8.01 14.47 -21.76
C GLY A 134 -7.42 13.16 -22.31
N PRO A 135 -6.17 13.19 -22.79
CA PRO A 135 -5.48 12.01 -23.30
C PRO A 135 -5.00 11.10 -22.15
N GLN A 136 -5.03 9.79 -22.39
CA GLN A 136 -4.45 8.83 -21.46
C GLN A 136 -2.95 8.71 -21.70
N TYR A 137 -2.16 8.87 -20.65
CA TYR A 137 -0.71 8.65 -20.64
C TYR A 137 -0.39 7.15 -20.51
N PHE A 138 0.74 6.73 -21.05
CA PHE A 138 1.23 5.35 -20.97
C PHE A 138 2.68 5.26 -20.55
N ILE A 139 3.10 4.10 -20.04
CA ILE A 139 4.48 3.84 -19.65
C ILE A 139 5.23 3.26 -20.85
N GLU A 140 6.21 3.98 -21.37
CA GLU A 140 7.11 3.50 -22.44
C GLU A 140 8.09 2.46 -21.91
N SER A 141 8.71 2.75 -20.77
CA SER A 141 9.72 1.89 -20.18
C SER A 141 9.74 1.96 -18.66
N VAL A 142 10.19 0.86 -18.08
CA VAL A 142 10.42 0.72 -16.64
C VAL A 142 11.88 0.40 -16.38
N GLY A 143 12.52 1.19 -15.52
CA GLY A 143 13.91 1.02 -15.12
C GLY A 143 14.04 0.73 -13.63
N TYR A 144 15.11 0.03 -13.26
CA TYR A 144 15.46 -0.28 -11.87
C TYR A 144 16.92 0.11 -11.62
N THR A 145 17.17 0.83 -10.53
CA THR A 145 18.50 1.26 -10.15
C THR A 145 18.70 1.19 -8.63
N GLY A 146 19.95 1.16 -8.18
CA GLY A 146 20.29 1.14 -6.76
C GLY A 146 20.14 -0.23 -6.08
N PHE A 147 19.89 -1.31 -6.82
CA PHE A 147 19.89 -2.65 -6.22
C PHE A 147 21.27 -2.97 -5.60
N PRO A 148 21.28 -3.59 -4.39
CA PRO A 148 22.51 -3.94 -3.71
C PRO A 148 23.46 -4.77 -4.58
N PRO A 149 24.78 -4.46 -4.57
CA PRO A 149 25.76 -5.16 -5.41
C PRO A 149 25.98 -6.62 -5.01
N ASN A 150 25.69 -6.97 -3.75
CA ASN A 150 25.79 -8.34 -3.23
C ASN A 150 24.66 -9.28 -3.69
N LEU A 151 23.63 -8.76 -4.37
CA LEU A 151 22.63 -9.60 -5.01
C LEU A 151 23.17 -10.19 -6.31
N SER A 152 23.15 -11.53 -6.42
CA SER A 152 23.61 -12.19 -7.64
C SER A 152 22.82 -11.81 -8.89
N LYS A 153 23.43 -11.97 -10.05
CA LYS A 153 22.75 -11.69 -11.33
C LYS A 153 21.54 -12.58 -11.52
N GLU A 154 21.63 -13.86 -11.14
CA GLU A 154 20.54 -14.84 -11.23
C GLU A 154 19.35 -14.42 -10.33
N THR A 155 19.63 -13.92 -9.14
CA THR A 155 18.60 -13.43 -8.21
C THR A 155 17.86 -12.22 -8.78
N LYS A 156 18.59 -11.27 -9.37
CA LYS A 156 18.01 -10.09 -10.05
C LYS A 156 17.20 -10.51 -11.28
N THR A 157 17.71 -11.41 -12.12
CA THR A 157 17.00 -11.91 -13.30
C THR A 157 15.71 -12.63 -12.90
N ARG A 158 15.75 -13.46 -11.86
CA ARG A 158 14.54 -14.12 -11.31
C ARG A 158 13.54 -13.10 -10.75
N PHE A 159 14.02 -12.03 -10.14
CA PHE A 159 13.17 -10.94 -9.69
C PHE A 159 12.46 -10.26 -10.86
N TYR A 160 13.20 -9.86 -11.90
CA TYR A 160 12.63 -9.21 -13.09
C TYR A 160 11.64 -10.12 -13.81
N SER A 161 11.96 -11.39 -14.04
CA SER A 161 11.09 -12.32 -14.77
C SER A 161 9.72 -12.57 -14.12
N ARG A 162 9.52 -12.15 -12.88
CA ARG A 162 8.26 -12.26 -12.15
C ARG A 162 7.42 -10.99 -12.15
N SER A 163 7.92 -9.91 -12.72
CA SER A 163 7.18 -8.65 -12.81
C SER A 163 6.33 -8.60 -14.08
N PRO A 164 5.06 -8.18 -13.99
CA PRO A 164 4.26 -7.92 -15.19
C PRO A 164 4.79 -6.72 -15.98
N LEU A 165 5.60 -5.84 -15.36
CA LEU A 165 6.14 -4.63 -15.96
C LEU A 165 7.42 -4.88 -16.79
N THR A 166 8.01 -6.07 -16.76
CA THR A 166 9.30 -6.38 -17.37
C THR A 166 9.16 -7.31 -18.57
N LYS A 167 8.31 -6.95 -19.54
CA LYS A 167 7.98 -7.82 -20.68
C LYS A 167 9.13 -7.94 -21.68
N THR A 168 9.71 -6.83 -22.11
CA THR A 168 10.77 -6.79 -23.12
C THR A 168 11.99 -6.06 -22.58
N ALA A 169 13.11 -6.76 -22.45
CA ALA A 169 14.33 -6.14 -21.94
C ALA A 169 14.97 -5.22 -23.00
N ILE A 170 15.28 -3.99 -22.59
CA ILE A 170 16.13 -3.04 -23.34
C ILE A 170 17.59 -3.26 -22.94
N ASN A 171 17.83 -3.42 -21.62
CA ASN A 171 19.13 -3.75 -21.03
C ASN A 171 18.95 -4.56 -19.74
N ASP A 172 20.02 -4.77 -18.97
CA ASP A 172 20.01 -5.59 -17.75
C ASP A 172 19.02 -5.12 -16.66
N SER A 173 18.56 -3.85 -16.68
CA SER A 173 17.71 -3.26 -15.65
C SER A 173 16.61 -2.34 -16.19
N THR A 174 16.45 -2.25 -17.50
CA THR A 174 15.42 -1.41 -18.14
C THR A 174 14.62 -2.24 -19.13
N PHE A 175 13.31 -2.09 -19.09
CA PHE A 175 12.36 -2.90 -19.82
C PHE A 175 11.36 -2.00 -20.55
N GLN A 176 11.02 -2.38 -21.79
CA GLN A 176 9.98 -1.74 -22.57
C GLN A 176 8.62 -2.27 -22.13
N LEU A 177 7.62 -1.39 -22.00
CA LEU A 177 6.30 -1.78 -21.50
C LEU A 177 5.18 -1.43 -22.49
N PHE A 178 5.03 -0.16 -22.88
CA PHE A 178 3.95 0.38 -23.71
C PHE A 178 2.53 0.01 -23.23
N GLU A 179 2.27 0.24 -21.96
CA GLU A 179 0.96 0.03 -21.35
C GLU A 179 0.43 1.32 -20.74
N ALA A 180 -0.88 1.44 -20.65
CA ALA A 180 -1.52 2.58 -20.00
C ALA A 180 -0.95 2.80 -18.58
N TYR A 181 -0.71 4.05 -18.23
CA TYR A 181 -0.25 4.37 -16.88
C TYR A 181 -1.28 3.93 -15.84
N ASN A 182 -0.82 3.24 -14.81
CA ASN A 182 -1.63 2.80 -13.68
C ASN A 182 -0.82 2.96 -12.39
N ALA A 183 -1.20 3.92 -11.56
CA ALA A 183 -0.52 4.18 -10.29
C ALA A 183 -0.59 2.99 -9.32
N THR A 184 -1.65 2.18 -9.40
CA THR A 184 -1.81 1.00 -8.55
C THR A 184 -0.78 -0.07 -8.91
N GLU A 185 -0.54 -0.31 -10.19
CA GLU A 185 0.45 -1.28 -10.65
C GLU A 185 1.87 -0.86 -10.27
N LEU A 186 2.20 0.42 -10.41
CA LEU A 186 3.50 0.95 -9.97
C LEU A 186 3.69 0.82 -8.45
N ARG A 187 2.63 1.03 -7.67
CA ARG A 187 2.67 0.83 -6.21
C ARG A 187 2.83 -0.66 -5.87
N GLN A 188 2.14 -1.54 -6.55
CA GLN A 188 2.31 -2.99 -6.37
C GLN A 188 3.74 -3.42 -6.68
N GLU A 189 4.36 -2.83 -7.70
CA GLU A 189 5.76 -3.08 -8.01
C GLU A 189 6.70 -2.58 -6.91
N GLN A 190 6.46 -1.40 -6.32
CA GLN A 190 7.21 -0.93 -5.14
C GLN A 190 7.11 -1.91 -3.97
N GLU A 191 5.90 -2.40 -3.65
CA GLU A 191 5.69 -3.39 -2.58
C GLU A 191 6.38 -4.73 -2.93
N ARG A 192 6.40 -5.12 -4.20
CA ARG A 192 7.10 -6.32 -4.67
C ARG A 192 8.62 -6.19 -4.49
N ILE A 193 9.19 -5.02 -4.83
CA ILE A 193 10.60 -4.72 -4.60
C ILE A 193 10.91 -4.76 -3.11
N LEU A 194 10.09 -4.12 -2.27
CA LEU A 194 10.27 -4.12 -0.82
C LEU A 194 10.25 -5.53 -0.24
N SER A 195 9.27 -6.33 -0.61
CA SER A 195 9.17 -7.74 -0.20
C SER A 195 10.38 -8.55 -0.66
N PHE A 196 10.85 -8.32 -1.89
CA PHE A 196 12.06 -8.97 -2.39
C PHE A 196 13.28 -8.61 -1.55
N LEU A 197 13.49 -7.34 -1.21
CA LEU A 197 14.62 -6.91 -0.38
C LEU A 197 14.57 -7.56 0.99
N LYS A 198 13.44 -7.52 1.66
CA LYS A 198 13.25 -8.11 2.99
C LYS A 198 13.44 -9.64 3.01
N ASN A 199 13.18 -10.31 1.89
CA ASN A 199 13.41 -11.74 1.76
C ASN A 199 14.83 -12.12 1.27
N ASN A 200 15.68 -11.12 1.02
CA ASN A 200 17.06 -11.32 0.57
C ASN A 200 18.09 -10.61 1.48
N GLY A 201 17.79 -10.48 2.75
CA GLY A 201 18.72 -10.02 3.77
C GLY A 201 18.56 -8.56 4.19
N PHE A 202 17.69 -7.77 3.59
CA PHE A 202 17.60 -6.33 3.87
C PHE A 202 16.43 -6.04 4.84
N ALA A 203 16.58 -6.44 6.09
CA ALA A 203 15.54 -6.34 7.13
C ALA A 203 15.11 -4.89 7.42
N SER A 204 16.01 -3.92 7.29
CA SER A 204 15.72 -2.50 7.53
C SER A 204 15.04 -1.79 6.35
N ALA A 205 14.85 -2.47 5.20
CA ALA A 205 14.16 -1.89 4.08
C ALA A 205 12.71 -1.50 4.46
N SER A 206 12.33 -0.29 4.11
CA SER A 206 11.00 0.29 4.36
C SER A 206 10.40 0.81 3.04
N ARG A 207 9.20 1.38 3.09
CA ARG A 207 8.60 2.01 1.91
C ARG A 207 9.48 3.12 1.34
N ASP A 208 10.16 3.87 2.19
CA ASP A 208 11.06 4.95 1.78
C ASP A 208 12.34 4.45 1.11
N SER A 209 12.61 3.14 1.23
CA SER A 209 13.74 2.50 0.53
C SER A 209 13.48 2.25 -0.95
N VAL A 210 12.25 2.44 -1.43
CA VAL A 210 11.87 2.21 -2.83
C VAL A 210 11.05 3.37 -3.33
N ILE A 211 11.64 4.20 -4.19
CA ILE A 211 10.98 5.38 -4.75
C ILE A 211 10.78 5.18 -6.25
N ALA A 212 9.57 5.43 -6.74
CA ALA A 212 9.27 5.46 -8.16
C ALA A 212 9.30 6.89 -8.68
N PHE A 213 10.19 7.18 -9.60
CA PHE A 213 10.26 8.45 -10.33
C PHE A 213 9.56 8.28 -11.67
N ILE A 214 8.62 9.18 -11.96
CA ILE A 214 7.94 9.24 -13.25
C ILE A 214 8.46 10.44 -14.03
N GLN A 215 9.01 10.19 -15.20
CA GLN A 215 9.61 11.20 -16.06
C GLN A 215 8.93 11.20 -17.43
N PRO A 216 8.91 12.32 -18.16
CA PRO A 216 8.46 12.33 -19.54
C PRO A 216 9.22 11.32 -20.40
N GLY A 217 8.52 10.61 -21.26
CA GLY A 217 9.09 9.70 -22.25
C GLY A 217 9.52 10.42 -23.52
N GLU A 218 9.77 9.65 -24.57
CA GLU A 218 10.16 10.18 -25.89
C GLU A 218 8.93 10.42 -26.77
N GLN A 219 7.87 9.67 -26.55
CA GLN A 219 6.64 9.78 -27.31
C GLN A 219 5.68 10.77 -26.64
N ASN A 220 4.76 11.31 -27.42
CA ASN A 220 3.70 12.15 -26.90
C ASN A 220 2.82 11.37 -25.92
N HIS A 221 2.59 11.91 -24.72
CA HIS A 221 1.92 11.25 -23.60
C HIS A 221 2.63 9.99 -23.07
N GLY A 222 3.89 9.74 -23.50
CA GLY A 222 4.73 8.67 -22.98
C GLY A 222 5.41 9.06 -21.66
N LEU A 223 5.57 8.09 -20.77
CA LEU A 223 6.23 8.24 -19.47
C LEU A 223 7.28 7.15 -19.29
N LYS A 224 8.34 7.46 -18.58
CA LYS A 224 9.35 6.49 -18.11
C LYS A 224 9.23 6.36 -16.60
N ALA A 225 9.09 5.14 -16.11
CA ALA A 225 9.07 4.85 -14.67
C ALA A 225 10.45 4.34 -14.23
N LEU A 226 11.07 4.98 -13.25
CA LEU A 226 12.35 4.57 -12.69
C LEU A 226 12.19 4.26 -11.21
N PHE A 227 12.40 2.99 -10.84
CA PHE A 227 12.44 2.55 -9.46
C PHE A 227 13.86 2.69 -8.91
N TYR A 228 14.02 3.57 -7.94
CA TYR A 228 15.25 3.73 -7.18
C TYR A 228 15.17 2.95 -5.88
N VAL A 229 16.20 2.13 -5.62
CA VAL A 229 16.26 1.22 -4.47
C VAL A 229 17.44 1.60 -3.55
N ALA A 230 17.14 1.88 -2.29
CA ALA A 230 18.11 2.15 -1.23
C ALA A 230 17.92 1.14 -0.09
N ALA A 231 18.38 -0.09 -0.29
CA ALA A 231 18.04 -1.24 0.57
C ALA A 231 18.67 -1.19 1.98
N GLY A 232 19.73 -0.40 2.19
CA GLY A 232 20.48 -0.38 3.44
C GLY A 232 21.41 -1.60 3.61
N PRO A 233 21.83 -1.91 4.86
CA PRO A 233 22.73 -3.02 5.14
C PRO A 233 22.02 -4.38 5.04
N SER A 234 22.83 -5.42 4.74
CA SER A 234 22.37 -6.80 4.76
C SER A 234 22.47 -7.39 6.15
N TYR A 235 21.46 -8.14 6.55
CA TYR A 235 21.34 -8.82 7.85
C TYR A 235 21.31 -10.33 7.69
N ARG A 236 21.76 -11.01 8.74
CA ARG A 236 21.65 -12.45 8.88
C ARG A 236 20.94 -12.78 10.19
N PHE A 237 20.30 -13.94 10.22
CA PHE A 237 19.76 -14.45 11.47
C PHE A 237 20.91 -14.79 12.43
N GLY A 238 20.78 -14.35 13.68
CA GLY A 238 21.64 -14.78 14.78
C GLY A 238 21.16 -16.11 15.41
N ASP A 239 21.43 -16.27 16.70
CA ASP A 239 20.90 -17.37 17.47
C ASP A 239 19.39 -17.29 17.60
N VAL A 240 18.72 -18.42 17.47
CA VAL A 240 17.28 -18.54 17.61
C VAL A 240 16.99 -19.23 18.95
N ASN A 241 16.38 -18.52 19.88
CA ASN A 241 16.01 -19.04 21.18
C ASN A 241 14.51 -19.30 21.25
N ILE A 242 14.12 -20.54 21.44
CA ILE A 242 12.74 -20.98 21.55
C ILE A 242 12.50 -21.43 22.98
N VAL A 243 11.49 -20.82 23.62
CA VAL A 243 11.13 -21.13 25.00
C VAL A 243 9.69 -21.63 25.04
N TYR A 244 9.53 -22.92 25.27
CA TYR A 244 8.22 -23.54 25.47
C TYR A 244 7.92 -23.67 26.97
N LYS A 245 6.96 -22.91 27.47
CA LYS A 245 6.53 -22.91 28.87
C LYS A 245 5.13 -23.51 29.01
N ASN A 246 4.93 -24.36 30.01
CA ASN A 246 3.60 -24.77 30.43
C ASN A 246 3.02 -23.68 31.34
N ALA A 247 1.83 -23.15 31.01
CA ALA A 247 1.15 -22.14 31.81
C ALA A 247 0.78 -22.61 33.23
N GLN A 248 0.66 -23.96 33.46
CA GLN A 248 0.29 -24.55 34.74
C GLN A 248 1.49 -24.92 35.64
N ASN A 249 2.70 -24.92 35.09
CA ASN A 249 3.91 -25.27 35.88
C ASN A 249 5.08 -24.35 35.47
N PRO A 250 5.33 -23.27 36.22
CA PRO A 250 6.29 -22.23 35.86
C PRO A 250 7.77 -22.59 36.08
N ILE A 251 8.09 -23.79 36.60
CA ILE A 251 9.48 -24.16 36.85
C ILE A 251 10.07 -24.83 35.58
N PRO A 252 10.96 -24.14 34.85
CA PRO A 252 11.57 -24.69 33.66
C PRO A 252 12.70 -25.65 34.01
N GLU A 253 12.62 -26.89 33.58
CA GLU A 253 13.82 -27.68 33.38
C GLU A 253 14.44 -27.26 32.05
N VAL A 254 15.56 -26.56 32.12
CA VAL A 254 16.26 -26.08 30.93
C VAL A 254 17.03 -27.25 30.31
N ARG A 255 16.50 -27.87 29.24
CA ARG A 255 17.28 -28.67 28.32
C ARG A 255 17.58 -27.80 27.09
N SER A 256 18.77 -27.23 27.02
CA SER A 256 19.21 -26.54 25.82
C SER A 256 19.72 -27.57 24.80
N LEU A 257 19.07 -27.55 23.63
CA LEU A 257 19.54 -28.30 22.46
C LEU A 257 20.20 -27.31 21.52
N ARG A 258 21.47 -27.52 21.23
CA ARG A 258 22.18 -26.62 20.26
C ARG A 258 22.13 -27.29 18.89
N TYR A 259 21.63 -26.55 17.90
CA TYR A 259 21.59 -26.91 16.49
C TYR A 259 22.77 -26.24 15.76
N SER A 260 23.61 -27.01 15.09
CA SER A 260 24.65 -26.49 14.21
C SER A 260 24.24 -26.69 12.74
N ALA A 261 24.39 -25.63 11.93
CA ALA A 261 23.97 -25.63 10.52
C ALA A 261 24.73 -26.62 9.62
N GLU A 262 25.87 -27.17 10.09
CA GLU A 262 26.68 -28.14 9.32
C GLU A 262 26.32 -29.61 9.54
N LYS A 263 25.76 -29.95 10.67
CA LYS A 263 25.23 -31.31 10.97
C LYS A 263 24.17 -31.22 12.04
N MET A 264 23.05 -31.92 11.82
CA MET A 264 22.00 -32.09 12.81
C MET A 264 22.52 -32.99 13.95
N VAL A 265 23.33 -32.44 14.84
CA VAL A 265 23.85 -33.14 16.02
C VAL A 265 23.16 -32.52 17.24
N LEU A 266 22.24 -33.30 17.80
CA LEU A 266 21.64 -33.02 19.10
C LEU A 266 22.67 -33.30 20.18
N THR A 267 23.39 -32.33 20.70
CA THR A 267 24.21 -32.48 21.88
C THR A 267 23.42 -32.05 23.12
N PRO A 268 23.12 -32.97 24.04
CA PRO A 268 22.55 -32.61 25.34
C PRO A 268 23.61 -31.86 26.15
N THR A 269 23.34 -30.59 26.46
CA THR A 269 24.19 -29.84 27.39
C THR A 269 23.67 -30.08 28.81
N SER A 270 24.52 -30.65 29.66
CA SER A 270 24.26 -30.90 31.05
C SER A 270 23.93 -29.60 31.79
N THR A 271 22.98 -29.69 32.67
CA THR A 271 22.55 -28.66 33.62
C THR A 271 23.75 -28.04 34.32
N SER A 272 24.01 -26.77 34.11
CA SER A 272 24.78 -25.98 35.06
C SER A 272 23.94 -24.80 35.50
N THR A 273 23.81 -24.66 36.79
CA THR A 273 23.26 -23.61 37.58
C THR A 273 23.69 -22.24 37.03
N LEU A 274 22.73 -21.32 37.05
CA LEU A 274 22.94 -19.88 36.87
C LEU A 274 24.08 -19.41 37.79
N GLU A 275 25.23 -19.13 37.23
CA GLU A 275 26.16 -18.07 37.68
C GLU A 275 27.31 -18.03 36.66
N ASP A 276 27.42 -16.94 36.04
CA ASP A 276 28.55 -16.27 35.39
C ASP A 276 28.29 -15.83 33.96
N THR A 277 27.83 -14.61 33.88
CA THR A 277 27.80 -13.83 32.64
C THR A 277 29.20 -13.29 32.38
N THR A 278 30.13 -14.12 32.00
CA THR A 278 31.36 -13.64 31.39
C THR A 278 31.11 -13.31 29.93
N LEU A 279 31.30 -12.05 29.59
CA LEU A 279 31.36 -11.54 28.24
C LEU A 279 32.45 -12.26 27.44
N VAL A 280 32.10 -13.37 26.82
CA VAL A 280 32.98 -14.02 25.84
C VAL A 280 32.90 -13.21 24.56
N SER A 281 34.03 -12.65 24.14
CA SER A 281 34.20 -11.86 22.91
C SER A 281 33.58 -12.56 21.72
N LYS A 282 32.89 -11.78 20.89
CA LYS A 282 32.26 -12.19 19.62
C LYS A 282 33.31 -12.69 18.62
N GLN A 283 33.78 -13.92 18.78
CA GLN A 283 34.46 -14.62 17.71
C GLN A 283 33.47 -15.61 17.11
N ASN A 284 33.10 -15.38 15.85
CA ASN A 284 32.48 -16.24 14.84
C ASN A 284 32.04 -17.66 15.27
N LEU A 285 31.20 -17.76 16.30
CA LEU A 285 30.50 -19.01 16.61
C LEU A 285 29.38 -19.15 15.58
N PRO A 286 29.20 -20.34 14.99
CA PRO A 286 28.07 -20.58 14.10
C PRO A 286 26.78 -20.33 14.89
N ALA A 287 25.88 -19.55 14.29
CA ALA A 287 24.59 -19.27 14.89
C ALA A 287 23.80 -20.55 15.12
N SER A 288 23.09 -20.66 16.25
CA SER A 288 22.46 -21.89 16.72
C SER A 288 20.97 -21.73 17.03
N ILE A 289 20.24 -22.82 17.05
CA ILE A 289 18.89 -22.86 17.62
C ILE A 289 18.99 -23.44 19.03
N ASN A 290 18.53 -22.70 20.03
CA ASN A 290 18.45 -23.11 21.41
C ASN A 290 16.97 -23.34 21.77
N LEU A 291 16.63 -24.59 22.09
CA LEU A 291 15.30 -24.97 22.54
C LEU A 291 15.27 -25.16 24.04
N THR A 292 14.51 -24.35 24.76
CA THR A 292 14.22 -24.52 26.17
C THR A 292 12.79 -25.00 26.34
N LYS A 293 12.60 -26.16 26.98
CA LYS A 293 11.29 -26.78 27.14
C LYS A 293 11.05 -27.15 28.60
N THR A 294 9.84 -26.91 29.10
CA THR A 294 9.39 -27.39 30.41
C THR A 294 9.26 -28.90 30.40
N ILE A 295 9.67 -29.60 31.50
CA ILE A 295 9.46 -31.03 31.67
C ILE A 295 7.98 -31.37 31.53
N ASN A 296 7.65 -32.50 30.93
CA ASN A 296 6.31 -33.05 30.74
C ASN A 296 5.45 -32.38 29.64
N LEU A 297 6.02 -31.56 28.74
CA LEU A 297 5.32 -31.24 27.51
C LEU A 297 5.34 -32.46 26.56
N PRO A 298 4.19 -32.96 26.11
CA PRO A 298 4.12 -34.20 25.29
C PRO A 298 4.63 -34.00 23.85
N ILE A 299 5.04 -32.79 23.47
CA ILE A 299 5.50 -32.45 22.13
C ILE A 299 6.96 -32.90 21.97
N LYS A 300 7.26 -33.65 20.92
CA LYS A 300 8.62 -34.06 20.58
C LYS A 300 9.42 -32.88 19.98
N ASN A 301 10.70 -32.79 20.34
CA ASN A 301 11.58 -31.69 19.95
C ASN A 301 11.67 -31.47 18.42
N HIS A 302 11.71 -32.57 17.65
CA HIS A 302 11.79 -32.48 16.18
C HIS A 302 10.55 -31.79 15.59
N ILE A 303 9.38 -32.01 16.17
CA ILE A 303 8.13 -31.32 15.68
C ILE A 303 8.26 -29.82 15.83
N ILE A 304 8.82 -29.35 16.95
CA ILE A 304 9.04 -27.90 17.17
C ILE A 304 10.10 -27.35 16.18
N LEU A 305 11.19 -28.12 15.99
CA LEU A 305 12.28 -27.70 15.10
C LEU A 305 11.88 -27.72 13.63
N ASP A 306 11.02 -28.63 13.20
CA ASP A 306 10.53 -28.75 11.83
C ASP A 306 9.59 -27.58 11.46
N GLN A 307 8.99 -26.91 12.45
CA GLN A 307 8.15 -25.73 12.25
C GLN A 307 8.96 -24.44 12.02
N ILE A 308 10.27 -24.48 12.23
CA ILE A 308 11.11 -23.29 12.12
C ILE A 308 11.70 -23.17 10.72
N ALA A 309 11.23 -22.20 9.96
CA ALA A 309 11.76 -21.88 8.65
C ALA A 309 13.07 -21.05 8.72
N ILE A 310 13.34 -20.40 9.86
CA ILE A 310 14.55 -19.60 10.10
C ILE A 310 15.78 -20.50 10.09
N LYS A 311 16.80 -20.12 9.32
CA LYS A 311 18.11 -20.77 9.31
C LYS A 311 19.12 -19.88 10.04
N PRO A 312 19.61 -20.27 11.24
CA PRO A 312 20.64 -19.53 11.96
C PRO A 312 21.87 -19.28 11.08
N GLY A 313 22.41 -18.06 11.10
CA GLY A 313 23.52 -17.64 10.22
C GLY A 313 23.13 -17.40 8.76
N GLY A 314 21.93 -17.80 8.33
CA GLY A 314 21.41 -17.54 7.00
C GLY A 314 21.03 -16.07 6.77
N LEU A 315 20.87 -15.66 5.53
CA LEU A 315 20.35 -14.33 5.21
C LEU A 315 18.96 -14.14 5.82
N TYR A 316 18.70 -12.94 6.33
CA TYR A 316 17.37 -12.59 6.82
C TYR A 316 16.32 -12.76 5.71
N SER A 317 15.20 -13.35 6.08
CA SER A 317 14.02 -13.50 5.24
C SER A 317 12.78 -13.22 6.10
N GLU A 318 12.06 -12.16 5.77
CA GLU A 318 10.82 -11.79 6.48
C GLU A 318 9.78 -12.91 6.39
N ARG A 319 9.68 -13.56 5.24
CA ARG A 319 8.78 -14.69 5.03
C ARG A 319 9.09 -15.83 6.00
N ASP A 320 10.37 -16.23 6.10
CA ASP A 320 10.78 -17.35 6.93
C ASP A 320 10.63 -17.01 8.43
N TYR A 321 10.87 -15.74 8.79
CA TYR A 321 10.61 -15.21 10.12
C TYR A 321 9.14 -15.29 10.50
N LEU A 322 8.25 -14.74 9.65
CA LEU A 322 6.81 -14.75 9.90
C LEU A 322 6.20 -16.15 9.85
N GLN A 323 6.72 -17.03 8.99
CA GLN A 323 6.31 -18.43 8.96
C GLN A 323 6.64 -19.10 10.27
N SER A 324 7.88 -18.97 10.77
CA SER A 324 8.31 -19.56 12.05
C SER A 324 7.45 -19.08 13.23
N ILE A 325 7.09 -17.78 13.27
CA ILE A 325 6.21 -17.26 14.33
C ILE A 325 4.79 -17.83 14.23
N ARG A 326 4.30 -18.05 13.03
CA ARG A 326 2.92 -18.54 12.82
C ARG A 326 2.77 -20.02 13.18
N GLU A 327 3.82 -20.79 12.96
CA GLU A 327 3.80 -22.24 13.17
C GLU A 327 4.18 -22.65 14.60
N LEU A 328 4.78 -21.75 15.38
CA LEU A 328 5.06 -21.92 16.81
C LEU A 328 3.89 -21.53 17.70
#